data_e0451708a54b530058950548b2593757
#
_entry.id   e0451708a54b530058950548b2593757
#
_cell.length_a   1.000
_cell.length_b   1.000
_cell.length_c   1.000
_cell.angle_alpha   90.00
_cell.angle_beta   90.00
_cell.angle_gamma   90.00
#
_symmetry.space_group_name_H-M   'P 1'
#
loop_
_entity.id
_entity.type
_entity.pdbx_description
1 polymer ?
#
loop_
_entity_poly.entity_id
_entity_poly.type
_entity_poly.pdbx_seq_one_letter_code
_entity_poly.pdbx_strand_id
1 'polypeptide(L)'
;GANDGKKLETNQRVNILKINQDLGIKKLDYLNTKIENIRVIKGTNFDYFSDDGKKTFFEKEFSVSKLSDRMGMRLEGPKIENIVDTNIKSEGLIKGVIQVPADGNPIIMLSDHGTIGGYPKIAVVISADYDKLVQLTPGSKIRFKEVELSSAETFFKLYDLETQNLISQIQ
;
A
#
# COMPACT_ATOMS: atom_id res chain seq x y z
N GLY A 1 -3.28 18.49 -15.60
CA GLY A 1 -1.86 18.53 -15.19
C GLY A 1 -1.09 19.57 -15.98
N ALA A 2 0.14 19.86 -15.59
CA ALA A 2 0.96 20.95 -16.14
C ALA A 2 1.29 20.83 -17.66
N ASN A 3 0.90 19.77 -18.31
CA ASN A 3 1.14 19.53 -19.74
C ASN A 3 -0.11 18.95 -20.44
N ASP A 4 -1.31 19.29 -19.99
CA ASP A 4 -2.59 18.82 -20.51
C ASP A 4 -2.67 17.28 -20.63
N GLY A 5 -2.03 16.56 -19.73
CA GLY A 5 -1.97 15.11 -19.71
C GLY A 5 -1.01 14.48 -20.74
N LYS A 6 -0.29 15.31 -21.53
CA LYS A 6 0.70 14.82 -22.49
C LYS A 6 2.03 14.49 -21.82
N LYS A 7 2.76 13.54 -22.38
CA LYS A 7 4.14 13.23 -21.97
C LYS A 7 5.04 14.45 -22.21
N LEU A 8 5.93 14.76 -21.26
CA LEU A 8 6.96 15.78 -21.45
C LEU A 8 7.99 15.30 -22.49
N GLU A 9 8.41 16.23 -23.35
CA GLU A 9 9.44 15.97 -24.36
C GLU A 9 10.81 16.46 -23.87
N THR A 10 11.87 15.90 -24.42
CA THR A 10 13.25 16.33 -24.13
C THR A 10 13.41 17.81 -24.48
N ASN A 11 13.96 18.61 -23.56
CA ASN A 11 14.12 20.07 -23.69
C ASN A 11 12.82 20.90 -23.74
N GLN A 12 11.68 20.32 -23.42
CA GLN A 12 10.44 21.09 -23.27
C GLN A 12 10.55 22.09 -22.13
N ARG A 13 10.19 23.36 -22.40
CA ARG A 13 10.12 24.37 -21.35
C ARG A 13 8.85 24.20 -20.54
N VAL A 14 8.99 24.15 -19.23
CA VAL A 14 7.87 24.10 -18.28
C VAL A 14 7.86 25.41 -17.49
N ASN A 15 6.71 26.10 -17.47
CA ASN A 15 6.54 27.31 -16.68
C ASN A 15 6.42 26.94 -15.21
N ILE A 16 7.25 27.53 -14.35
CA ILE A 16 7.19 27.41 -12.89
C ILE A 16 6.81 28.77 -12.29
N LEU A 17 5.90 28.74 -11.33
CA LEU A 17 5.33 29.98 -10.77
C LEU A 17 6.34 30.80 -9.95
N LYS A 18 7.25 30.17 -9.24
CA LYS A 18 8.31 30.82 -8.46
C LYS A 18 9.36 29.81 -7.99
N ILE A 19 10.63 30.14 -8.09
CA ILE A 19 11.70 29.40 -7.41
C ILE A 19 12.09 30.24 -6.18
N ASN A 20 11.99 29.65 -4.99
CA ASN A 20 12.66 30.20 -3.82
C ASN A 20 14.16 29.96 -3.99
N GLN A 21 14.95 31.04 -4.06
CA GLN A 21 16.39 30.93 -4.31
C GLN A 21 17.20 30.44 -3.11
N ASP A 22 16.61 30.37 -1.93
CA ASP A 22 17.23 29.85 -0.69
C ASP A 22 16.90 28.35 -0.46
N LEU A 23 17.24 27.53 -1.42
CA LEU A 23 17.23 26.07 -1.23
C LEU A 23 18.54 25.63 -0.54
N GLY A 24 18.67 25.96 0.74
CA GLY A 24 19.70 25.33 1.60
C GLY A 24 19.48 23.81 1.62
N ILE A 25 20.57 23.04 1.50
CA ILE A 25 20.49 21.58 1.73
C ILE A 25 20.26 21.38 3.22
N LYS A 26 19.08 20.88 3.60
CA LYS A 26 18.79 20.48 4.98
C LYS A 26 18.98 18.97 5.11
N LYS A 27 19.71 18.56 6.14
CA LYS A 27 19.85 17.14 6.51
C LYS A 27 18.69 16.80 7.43
N LEU A 28 17.90 15.80 7.05
CA LEU A 28 16.87 15.23 7.90
C LEU A 28 17.43 14.07 8.71
N ASP A 29 16.84 13.84 9.86
CA ASP A 29 17.11 12.61 10.63
C ASP A 29 16.71 11.38 9.82
N TYR A 30 17.41 10.28 10.07
CA TYR A 30 17.18 9.03 9.35
C TYR A 30 15.79 8.47 9.66
N LEU A 31 14.97 8.33 8.63
CA LEU A 31 13.71 7.59 8.70
C LEU A 31 13.97 6.12 8.42
N ASN A 32 13.64 5.26 9.39
CA ASN A 32 13.65 3.82 9.15
C ASN A 32 12.49 3.43 8.22
N THR A 33 12.81 3.24 6.95
CA THR A 33 11.84 2.79 5.92
C THR A 33 11.76 1.27 5.80
N LYS A 34 12.59 0.51 6.54
CA LYS A 34 12.54 -0.95 6.50
C LYS A 34 11.26 -1.44 7.16
N ILE A 35 10.56 -2.34 6.46
CA ILE A 35 9.38 -3.00 6.97
C ILE A 35 9.40 -4.45 6.50
N GLU A 36 9.31 -5.37 7.44
CA GLU A 36 9.25 -6.82 7.16
C GLU A 36 7.83 -7.35 7.43
N ASN A 37 7.18 -6.76 8.43
CA ASN A 37 5.81 -7.11 8.80
C ASN A 37 4.88 -5.93 8.50
N ILE A 38 3.99 -6.13 7.55
CA ILE A 38 2.94 -5.17 7.21
C ILE A 38 1.76 -5.40 8.13
N ARG A 39 1.41 -4.40 8.94
CA ARG A 39 0.25 -4.48 9.83
C ARG A 39 -1.02 -4.23 9.06
N VAL A 40 -2.03 -5.06 9.33
CA VAL A 40 -3.32 -5.01 8.64
C VAL A 40 -4.47 -5.18 9.63
N ILE A 41 -5.63 -4.63 9.27
CA ILE A 41 -6.93 -4.99 9.86
C ILE A 41 -7.67 -5.93 8.92
N LYS A 42 -8.56 -6.77 9.44
CA LYS A 42 -9.41 -7.66 8.62
C LYS A 42 -10.22 -6.86 7.61
N GLY A 43 -10.33 -7.38 6.40
CA GLY A 43 -11.15 -6.81 5.33
C GLY A 43 -12.62 -7.15 5.48
N THR A 44 -13.46 -6.48 4.69
CA THR A 44 -14.93 -6.65 4.72
C THR A 44 -15.38 -8.05 4.27
N ASN A 45 -14.55 -8.76 3.51
CA ASN A 45 -14.86 -10.10 3.03
C ASN A 45 -13.94 -11.17 3.64
N PHE A 46 -13.38 -10.92 4.85
CA PHE A 46 -12.46 -11.85 5.51
C PHE A 46 -13.03 -13.26 5.67
N ASP A 47 -14.35 -13.35 5.91
CA ASP A 47 -15.03 -14.65 6.08
C ASP A 47 -15.27 -15.40 4.76
N TYR A 48 -14.92 -14.83 3.60
CA TYR A 48 -14.99 -15.49 2.30
C TYR A 48 -13.78 -16.38 2.03
N PHE A 49 -12.80 -16.41 2.92
CA PHE A 49 -11.58 -17.21 2.81
C PHE A 49 -11.66 -18.44 3.72
N SER A 50 -11.10 -19.55 3.25
CA SER A 50 -10.97 -20.76 4.08
C SER A 50 -10.06 -20.50 5.30
N ASP A 51 -10.16 -21.34 6.33
CA ASP A 51 -9.28 -21.23 7.49
C ASP A 51 -7.81 -21.43 7.09
N ASP A 52 -7.53 -22.31 6.14
CA ASP A 52 -6.18 -22.50 5.58
C ASP A 52 -5.74 -21.27 4.75
N GLY A 53 -6.65 -20.64 4.02
CA GLY A 53 -6.38 -19.39 3.30
C GLY A 53 -6.03 -18.26 4.25
N LYS A 54 -6.80 -18.07 5.33
CA LYS A 54 -6.53 -17.08 6.40
C LYS A 54 -5.19 -17.34 7.08
N LYS A 55 -4.92 -18.61 7.43
CA LYS A 55 -3.65 -19.03 8.03
C LYS A 55 -2.47 -18.78 7.08
N THR A 56 -2.63 -19.12 5.81
CA THR A 56 -1.63 -18.87 4.77
C THR A 56 -1.31 -17.37 4.67
N PHE A 57 -2.33 -16.51 4.68
CA PHE A 57 -2.14 -15.06 4.61
C PHE A 57 -1.30 -14.50 5.76
N PHE A 58 -1.52 -14.94 7.00
CA PHE A 58 -0.81 -14.42 8.17
C PHE A 58 0.52 -15.10 8.49
N GLU A 59 0.67 -16.41 8.17
CA GLU A 59 1.86 -17.16 8.56
C GLU A 59 2.93 -17.26 7.47
N LYS A 60 2.55 -17.08 6.21
CA LYS A 60 3.47 -17.27 5.09
C LYS A 60 4.07 -15.94 4.62
N GLU A 61 5.17 -16.06 3.92
CA GLU A 61 5.89 -14.94 3.31
C GLU A 61 5.47 -14.78 1.85
N PHE A 62 5.28 -13.54 1.43
CA PHE A 62 5.01 -13.15 0.06
C PHE A 62 6.14 -12.30 -0.48
N SER A 63 6.31 -12.26 -1.79
CA SER A 63 7.25 -11.37 -2.45
C SER A 63 6.55 -10.39 -3.38
N VAL A 64 7.06 -9.17 -3.45
CA VAL A 64 6.57 -8.16 -4.39
C VAL A 64 6.90 -8.58 -5.81
N SER A 65 5.87 -8.69 -6.65
CA SER A 65 6.00 -9.08 -8.06
C SER A 65 6.55 -7.94 -8.93
N LYS A 66 7.27 -8.29 -9.98
CA LYS A 66 7.66 -7.36 -11.06
C LYS A 66 6.47 -6.83 -11.87
N LEU A 67 5.30 -7.47 -11.75
CA LEU A 67 4.06 -7.06 -12.41
C LEU A 67 3.28 -6.02 -11.60
N SER A 68 3.86 -5.50 -10.51
CA SER A 68 3.29 -4.39 -9.75
C SER A 68 3.35 -3.09 -10.56
N ASP A 69 2.30 -2.28 -10.43
CA ASP A 69 2.18 -0.97 -11.06
C ASP A 69 1.62 0.08 -10.07
N ARG A 70 1.28 1.27 -10.53
CA ARG A 70 0.72 2.34 -9.69
C ARG A 70 -0.69 2.07 -9.18
N MET A 71 -1.42 1.14 -9.79
CA MET A 71 -2.78 0.75 -9.39
C MET A 71 -2.76 -0.30 -8.27
N GLY A 72 -1.80 -1.25 -8.32
CA GLY A 72 -1.74 -2.35 -7.37
C GLY A 72 -0.38 -3.02 -7.25
N MET A 73 0.04 -3.25 -6.02
CA MET A 73 1.20 -4.07 -5.71
C MET A 73 0.78 -5.54 -5.73
N ARG A 74 1.21 -6.26 -6.76
CA ARG A 74 0.95 -7.69 -6.89
C ARG A 74 1.94 -8.48 -6.04
N LEU A 75 1.44 -9.49 -5.35
CA LEU A 75 2.28 -10.36 -4.53
C LEU A 75 2.33 -11.77 -5.12
N GLU A 76 3.46 -12.41 -4.97
CA GLU A 76 3.71 -13.80 -5.33
C GLU A 76 4.03 -14.60 -4.08
N GLY A 77 3.43 -15.79 -3.94
CA GLY A 77 3.63 -16.65 -2.78
C GLY A 77 2.67 -17.83 -2.76
N PRO A 78 2.47 -18.44 -1.60
CA PRO A 78 1.47 -19.48 -1.41
C PRO A 78 0.08 -18.95 -1.71
N LYS A 79 -0.74 -19.78 -2.36
CA LYS A 79 -2.09 -19.40 -2.78
C LYS A 79 -3.02 -19.26 -1.58
N ILE A 80 -3.82 -18.21 -1.60
CA ILE A 80 -4.86 -17.96 -0.60
C ILE A 80 -6.18 -18.49 -1.15
N GLU A 81 -6.77 -19.44 -0.45
CA GLU A 81 -7.97 -20.12 -0.88
C GLU A 81 -9.23 -19.36 -0.44
N ASN A 82 -10.15 -19.17 -1.38
CA ASN A 82 -11.50 -18.67 -1.16
C ASN A 82 -12.48 -19.84 -1.02
N ILE A 83 -13.51 -19.68 -0.19
CA ILE A 83 -14.63 -20.63 -0.05
C ILE A 83 -15.90 -20.16 -0.80
N VAL A 84 -15.84 -19.02 -1.44
CA VAL A 84 -16.90 -18.44 -2.27
C VAL A 84 -16.38 -18.09 -3.66
N ASP A 85 -17.28 -17.74 -4.59
CA ASP A 85 -16.88 -17.21 -5.89
C ASP A 85 -16.00 -15.97 -5.69
N THR A 86 -14.88 -15.95 -6.39
CA THR A 86 -13.91 -14.84 -6.35
C THR A 86 -14.37 -13.61 -7.15
N ASN A 87 -15.41 -13.73 -7.95
CA ASN A 87 -16.09 -12.62 -8.62
C ASN A 87 -17.33 -12.22 -7.81
N ILE A 88 -17.15 -11.33 -6.85
CA ILE A 88 -18.24 -10.77 -6.06
C ILE A 88 -18.82 -9.50 -6.70
N LYS A 89 -19.97 -9.04 -6.22
CA LYS A 89 -20.51 -7.75 -6.60
C LYS A 89 -19.45 -6.66 -6.30
N SER A 90 -19.23 -5.77 -7.27
CA SER A 90 -18.26 -4.68 -7.09
C SER A 90 -18.60 -3.80 -5.90
N GLU A 91 -17.62 -3.56 -5.06
CA GLU A 91 -17.68 -2.75 -3.85
C GLU A 91 -16.63 -1.64 -3.91
N GLY A 92 -16.78 -0.60 -3.09
CA GLY A 92 -15.82 0.47 -2.98
C GLY A 92 -14.41 -0.04 -2.60
N LEU A 93 -13.40 0.54 -3.22
CA LEU A 93 -11.99 0.31 -2.89
C LEU A 93 -11.38 1.55 -2.24
N ILE A 94 -10.48 1.32 -1.33
CA ILE A 94 -9.62 2.35 -0.76
C ILE A 94 -8.15 1.91 -0.85
N LYS A 95 -7.27 2.85 -0.77
CA LYS A 95 -5.82 2.64 -0.69
C LYS A 95 -5.47 1.69 0.47
N GLY A 96 -4.62 0.71 0.19
CA GLY A 96 -4.21 -0.30 1.17
C GLY A 96 -5.11 -1.53 1.27
N VAL A 97 -6.28 -1.56 0.61
CA VAL A 97 -7.10 -2.78 0.53
C VAL A 97 -6.32 -3.90 -0.16
N ILE A 98 -6.41 -5.10 0.38
CA ILE A 98 -5.79 -6.31 -0.17
C ILE A 98 -6.89 -7.20 -0.73
N GLN A 99 -6.94 -7.30 -2.06
CA GLN A 99 -7.83 -8.18 -2.78
C GLN A 99 -7.15 -9.50 -3.13
N VAL A 100 -7.93 -10.57 -3.19
CA VAL A 100 -7.44 -11.89 -3.62
C VAL A 100 -8.32 -12.40 -4.77
N PRO A 101 -7.82 -12.29 -6.02
CA PRO A 101 -8.48 -12.86 -7.20
C PRO A 101 -8.48 -14.40 -7.20
N ALA A 102 -9.07 -14.99 -8.25
CA ALA A 102 -9.20 -16.44 -8.41
C ALA A 102 -7.86 -17.21 -8.45
N ASP A 103 -6.79 -16.54 -8.84
CA ASP A 103 -5.45 -17.14 -8.86
C ASP A 103 -4.80 -17.26 -7.48
N GLY A 104 -5.47 -16.74 -6.42
CA GLY A 104 -5.03 -16.81 -5.03
C GLY A 104 -3.86 -15.89 -4.67
N ASN A 105 -3.40 -15.02 -5.57
CA ASN A 105 -2.32 -14.08 -5.30
C ASN A 105 -2.86 -12.74 -4.78
N PRO A 106 -2.40 -12.23 -3.63
CA PRO A 106 -2.87 -10.95 -3.12
C PRO A 106 -2.45 -9.77 -4.00
N ILE A 107 -3.33 -8.76 -4.08
CA ILE A 107 -3.05 -7.47 -4.72
C ILE A 107 -3.37 -6.36 -3.72
N ILE A 108 -2.38 -5.56 -3.35
CA ILE A 108 -2.57 -4.42 -2.46
C ILE A 108 -2.88 -3.18 -3.30
N MET A 109 -4.01 -2.54 -3.05
CA MET A 109 -4.43 -1.34 -3.80
C MET A 109 -3.51 -0.16 -3.49
N LEU A 110 -2.95 0.44 -4.55
CA LEU A 110 -2.07 1.61 -4.46
C LEU A 110 -2.82 2.91 -4.82
N SER A 111 -2.09 4.00 -4.99
CA SER A 111 -2.67 5.34 -5.11
C SER A 111 -3.54 5.55 -6.35
N ASP A 112 -3.25 4.86 -7.45
CA ASP A 112 -4.00 4.97 -8.71
C ASP A 112 -5.03 3.84 -8.90
N HIS A 113 -5.41 3.15 -7.81
CA HIS A 113 -6.38 2.06 -7.85
C HIS A 113 -7.75 2.52 -8.39
N GLY A 114 -8.52 1.58 -8.94
CA GLY A 114 -9.92 1.85 -9.30
C GLY A 114 -10.78 2.18 -8.09
N THR A 115 -11.87 2.91 -8.29
CA THR A 115 -12.80 3.30 -7.21
C THR A 115 -13.65 2.13 -6.70
N ILE A 116 -13.82 1.10 -7.52
CA ILE A 116 -14.56 -0.13 -7.20
C ILE A 116 -13.78 -1.35 -7.66
N GLY A 117 -14.05 -2.51 -7.03
CA GLY A 117 -13.48 -3.80 -7.42
C GLY A 117 -14.39 -4.96 -7.01
N GLY A 118 -14.31 -6.05 -7.77
CA GLY A 118 -15.15 -7.22 -7.63
C GLY A 118 -14.44 -8.46 -7.09
N TYR A 119 -13.29 -8.32 -6.42
CA TYR A 119 -12.61 -9.42 -5.74
C TYR A 119 -12.73 -9.33 -4.22
N PRO A 120 -12.78 -10.48 -3.51
CA PRO A 120 -12.83 -10.49 -2.06
C PRO A 120 -11.66 -9.75 -1.41
N LYS A 121 -11.95 -8.98 -0.38
CA LYS A 121 -11.01 -8.17 0.40
C LYS A 121 -10.64 -8.91 1.69
N ILE A 122 -9.43 -9.46 1.76
CA ILE A 122 -8.97 -10.21 2.94
C ILE A 122 -8.57 -9.28 4.08
N ALA A 123 -7.93 -8.16 3.77
CA ALA A 123 -7.40 -7.23 4.76
C ALA A 123 -7.26 -5.81 4.21
N VAL A 124 -6.91 -4.88 5.09
CA VAL A 124 -6.52 -3.50 4.74
C VAL A 124 -5.23 -3.17 5.48
N VAL A 125 -4.22 -2.69 4.76
CA VAL A 125 -2.97 -2.19 5.35
C VAL A 125 -3.26 -0.94 6.16
N ILE A 126 -2.73 -0.86 7.39
CA ILE A 126 -2.91 0.34 8.22
C ILE A 126 -2.17 1.53 7.64
N SER A 127 -2.71 2.73 7.81
CA SER A 127 -2.15 3.97 7.24
C SER A 127 -0.70 4.23 7.65
N ALA A 128 -0.33 3.86 8.88
CA ALA A 128 1.04 4.03 9.39
C ALA A 128 2.12 3.19 8.67
N ASP A 129 1.72 2.11 7.96
CA ASP A 129 2.63 1.24 7.24
C ASP A 129 2.61 1.47 5.73
N TYR A 130 1.61 2.19 5.23
CA TYR A 130 1.40 2.34 3.79
C TYR A 130 2.58 3.00 3.07
N ASP A 131 3.13 4.10 3.62
CA ASP A 131 4.23 4.82 2.97
C ASP A 131 5.54 4.01 2.94
N LYS A 132 5.74 3.12 3.91
CA LYS A 132 6.85 2.16 3.91
C LYS A 132 6.61 1.04 2.90
N LEU A 133 5.37 0.56 2.82
CA LEU A 133 4.97 -0.48 1.87
C LEU A 133 5.25 -0.06 0.42
N VAL A 134 4.86 1.15 0.02
CA VAL A 134 4.99 1.61 -1.38
C VAL A 134 6.44 1.82 -1.82
N GLN A 135 7.38 1.82 -0.89
CA GLN A 135 8.82 1.90 -1.18
C GLN A 135 9.47 0.52 -1.41
N LEU A 136 8.73 -0.57 -1.23
CA LEU A 136 9.25 -1.91 -1.48
C LEU A 136 9.45 -2.14 -2.97
N THR A 137 10.63 -2.67 -3.29
CA THR A 137 10.99 -3.02 -4.68
C THR A 137 10.57 -4.45 -5.04
N PRO A 138 10.41 -4.78 -6.33
CA PRO A 138 10.19 -6.16 -6.76
C PRO A 138 11.23 -7.12 -6.15
N GLY A 139 10.75 -8.25 -5.64
CA GLY A 139 11.55 -9.25 -4.92
C GLY A 139 11.64 -9.02 -3.41
N SER A 140 11.22 -7.86 -2.89
CA SER A 140 11.12 -7.64 -1.44
C SER A 140 10.19 -8.66 -0.80
N LYS A 141 10.57 -9.15 0.39
CA LYS A 141 9.80 -10.13 1.17
C LYS A 141 8.98 -9.43 2.24
N ILE A 142 7.73 -9.82 2.38
CA ILE A 142 6.80 -9.29 3.38
C ILE A 142 5.97 -10.38 4.03
N ARG A 143 5.53 -10.11 5.25
CA ARG A 143 4.54 -10.88 6.00
C ARG A 143 3.46 -9.95 6.51
N PHE A 144 2.27 -10.48 6.72
CA PHE A 144 1.17 -9.70 7.27
C PHE A 144 1.00 -10.00 8.76
N LYS A 145 0.72 -8.95 9.53
CA LYS A 145 0.43 -9.07 10.96
C LYS A 145 -0.91 -8.40 11.26
N GLU A 146 -1.85 -9.17 11.79
CA GLU A 146 -3.12 -8.63 12.25
C GLU A 146 -2.94 -7.67 13.42
N VAL A 147 -3.68 -6.57 13.40
CA VAL A 147 -3.82 -5.63 14.51
C VAL A 147 -5.29 -5.22 14.65
N GLU A 148 -5.69 -4.91 15.86
CA GLU A 148 -7.02 -4.36 16.14
C GLU A 148 -7.12 -2.90 15.65
N LEU A 149 -8.33 -2.46 15.31
CA LEU A 149 -8.58 -1.10 14.80
C LEU A 149 -8.06 -0.02 15.76
N SER A 150 -8.28 -0.18 17.05
CA SER A 150 -7.80 0.76 18.10
C SER A 150 -6.27 0.87 18.12
N SER A 151 -5.58 -0.24 17.89
CA SER A 151 -4.12 -0.25 17.74
C SER A 151 -3.68 0.45 16.46
N ALA A 152 -4.39 0.21 15.34
CA ALA A 152 -4.11 0.88 14.07
C ALA A 152 -4.25 2.40 14.16
N GLU A 153 -5.28 2.90 14.86
CA GLU A 153 -5.47 4.32 15.15
C GLU A 153 -4.32 4.90 16.00
N THR A 154 -3.88 4.15 17.01
CA THR A 154 -2.73 4.56 17.83
C THR A 154 -1.45 4.65 17.00
N PHE A 155 -1.17 3.66 16.16
CA PHE A 155 -0.02 3.69 15.26
C PHE A 155 -0.09 4.84 14.28
N PHE A 156 -1.26 5.18 13.77
CA PHE A 156 -1.43 6.32 12.88
C PHE A 156 -1.13 7.65 13.59
N LYS A 157 -1.61 7.85 14.82
CA LYS A 157 -1.32 9.05 15.61
C LYS A 157 0.19 9.23 15.87
N LEU A 158 0.89 8.12 16.18
CA LEU A 158 2.34 8.15 16.38
C LEU A 158 3.07 8.50 15.08
N TYR A 159 2.67 7.88 13.97
CA TYR A 159 3.23 8.15 12.65
C TYR A 159 3.02 9.62 12.23
N ASP A 160 1.82 10.17 12.45
CA ASP A 160 1.52 11.57 12.15
C ASP A 160 2.40 12.51 12.98
N LEU A 161 2.55 12.23 14.29
CA LEU A 161 3.42 13.02 15.17
C LEU A 161 4.88 13.00 14.71
N GLU A 162 5.42 11.83 14.36
CA GLU A 162 6.78 11.71 13.81
C GLU A 162 6.93 12.51 12.51
N THR A 163 5.94 12.44 11.62
CA THR A 163 5.94 13.17 10.36
C THR A 163 5.91 14.68 10.58
N GLN A 164 5.08 15.18 11.49
CA GLN A 164 5.01 16.60 11.84
C GLN A 164 6.33 17.09 12.45
N ASN A 165 6.98 16.30 13.31
CA ASN A 165 8.30 16.62 13.85
C ASN A 165 9.35 16.76 12.76
N LEU A 166 9.34 15.88 11.75
CA LEU A 166 10.27 15.97 10.62
C LEU A 166 9.99 17.20 9.75
N ILE A 167 8.74 17.49 9.46
CA ILE A 167 8.35 18.68 8.69
C ILE A 167 8.83 19.95 9.40
N SER A 168 8.73 20.01 10.74
CA SER A 168 9.18 21.17 11.53
C SER A 168 10.69 21.42 11.44
N GLN A 169 11.50 20.40 11.16
CA GLN A 169 12.94 20.54 10.97
C GLN A 169 13.30 21.16 9.61
N ILE A 170 12.36 21.17 8.66
CA ILE A 170 12.56 21.68 7.30
C ILE A 170 12.14 23.16 7.18
N GLN A 171 11.20 23.57 8.00
CA GLN A 171 10.74 24.96 8.06
C GLN A 171 11.71 25.85 8.81
#